data_38c5c34fbb549ee2df7fe6cc111a24f2
#
_entry.id   38c5c34fbb549ee2df7fe6cc111a24f2
#
_cell.length_a   1.000
_cell.length_b   1.000
_cell.length_c   1.000
_cell.angle_alpha   90.00
_cell.angle_beta   90.00
_cell.angle_gamma   90.00
#
_symmetry.space_group_name_H-M   'P 1'
#
loop_
_entity.id
_entity.type
_entity.pdbx_description
1 polymer ?
#
loop_
_entity_poly.entity_id
_entity_poly.type
_entity_poly.pdbx_seq_one_letter_code
_entity_poly.pdbx_strand_id
1 'polypeptide(L)'
;SEQVANNSQAAKEISGKVEQLGQALIESNGKMQEMVVSMNEINDASHEIDKIIATINEIASQTNLLALNASIELQEPVRQEKVSQ
;
A
#
# COMPACT_ATOMS: atom_id res chain seq x y z
N SER A 1 48.95 -6.07 38.08
CA SER A 1 49.56 -7.02 37.17
C SER A 1 49.11 -6.73 35.74
N GLU A 2 49.86 -7.22 34.79
CA GLU A 2 49.57 -7.05 33.38
C GLU A 2 48.24 -7.71 33.00
N GLN A 3 47.96 -8.85 33.58
CA GLN A 3 46.71 -9.56 33.33
C GLN A 3 45.49 -8.82 33.86
N VAL A 4 45.62 -8.20 35.01
CA VAL A 4 44.54 -7.36 35.57
C VAL A 4 44.29 -6.17 34.66
N ALA A 5 45.36 -5.53 34.16
CA ALA A 5 45.23 -4.40 33.24
C ALA A 5 44.58 -4.84 31.93
N ASN A 6 44.93 -5.99 31.39
CA ASN A 6 44.35 -6.55 30.18
C ASN A 6 42.85 -6.89 30.36
N ASN A 7 42.50 -7.45 31.51
CA ASN A 7 41.13 -7.76 31.86
C ASN A 7 40.29 -6.50 31.98
N SER A 8 40.86 -5.47 32.58
CA SER A 8 40.20 -4.17 32.74
C SER A 8 39.95 -3.54 31.35
N GLN A 9 40.92 -3.61 30.47
CA GLN A 9 40.78 -3.09 29.11
C GLN A 9 39.73 -3.87 28.33
N ALA A 10 39.74 -5.21 28.42
CA ALA A 10 38.73 -6.06 27.79
C ALA A 10 37.32 -5.74 28.29
N ALA A 11 37.20 -5.52 29.60
CA ALA A 11 35.92 -5.16 30.20
C ALA A 11 35.39 -3.83 29.65
N LYS A 12 36.24 -2.83 29.47
CA LYS A 12 35.90 -1.55 28.87
C LYS A 12 35.45 -1.70 27.44
N GLU A 13 36.16 -2.51 26.66
CA GLU A 13 35.80 -2.77 25.26
C GLU A 13 34.43 -3.46 25.14
N ILE A 14 34.18 -4.45 26.00
CA ILE A 14 32.92 -5.17 26.04
C ILE A 14 31.79 -4.19 26.42
N SER A 15 32.03 -3.37 27.43
CA SER A 15 31.03 -2.35 27.87
C SER A 15 30.71 -1.40 26.75
N GLY A 16 31.71 -0.94 25.98
CA GLY A 16 31.50 -0.09 24.83
C GLY A 16 30.68 -0.76 23.73
N LYS A 17 30.96 -2.03 23.47
CA LYS A 17 30.22 -2.81 22.46
C LYS A 17 28.78 -3.05 22.88
N VAL A 18 28.53 -3.31 24.16
CA VAL A 18 27.20 -3.47 24.70
C VAL A 18 26.40 -2.17 24.54
N GLU A 19 27.05 -1.04 24.82
CA GLU A 19 26.41 0.26 24.62
C GLU A 19 26.08 0.51 23.17
N GLN A 20 26.98 0.22 22.24
CA GLN A 20 26.75 0.32 20.82
C GLN A 20 25.60 -0.57 20.37
N LEU A 21 25.54 -1.79 20.88
CA LEU A 21 24.46 -2.73 20.59
C LEU A 21 23.13 -2.16 21.06
N GLY A 22 23.09 -1.57 22.26
CA GLY A 22 21.90 -0.94 22.79
C GLY A 22 21.40 0.18 21.88
N GLN A 23 22.32 1.02 21.38
CA GLN A 23 21.98 2.08 20.44
C GLN A 23 21.45 1.52 19.13
N ALA A 24 22.09 0.47 18.61
CA ALA A 24 21.64 -0.17 17.38
C ALA A 24 20.24 -0.77 17.53
N LEU A 25 19.93 -1.33 18.67
CA LEU A 25 18.59 -1.87 18.95
C LEU A 25 17.54 -0.79 19.00
N ILE A 26 17.84 0.35 19.63
CA ILE A 26 16.94 1.50 19.68
C ILE A 26 16.66 2.02 18.27
N GLU A 27 17.71 2.15 17.46
CA GLU A 27 17.61 2.60 16.07
C GLU A 27 16.77 1.62 15.23
N SER A 28 17.03 0.32 15.37
CA SER A 28 16.29 -0.72 14.67
C SER A 28 14.81 -0.70 15.06
N ASN A 29 14.54 -0.53 16.34
CA ASN A 29 13.17 -0.45 16.84
C ASN A 29 12.44 0.75 16.26
N GLY A 30 13.11 1.90 16.16
CA GLY A 30 12.58 3.09 15.52
C GLY A 30 12.25 2.85 14.06
N LYS A 31 13.14 2.16 13.33
CA LYS A 31 12.90 1.79 11.93
C LYS A 31 11.72 0.84 11.78
N MET A 32 11.57 -0.09 12.69
CA MET A 32 10.41 -1.00 12.69
C MET A 32 9.11 -0.24 12.89
N GLN A 33 9.09 0.75 13.77
CA GLN A 33 7.93 1.60 13.95
C GLN A 33 7.59 2.39 12.69
N GLU A 34 8.61 2.91 12.01
CA GLU A 34 8.43 3.59 10.72
C GLU A 34 7.85 2.64 9.67
N MET A 35 8.30 1.39 9.67
CA MET A 35 7.77 0.35 8.78
C MET A 35 6.30 0.10 9.04
N VAL A 36 5.88 0.03 10.29
CA VAL A 36 4.47 -0.16 10.65
C VAL A 36 3.63 1.01 10.13
N VAL A 37 4.12 2.23 10.29
CA VAL A 37 3.43 3.42 9.75
C VAL A 37 3.32 3.32 8.23
N SER A 38 4.41 2.95 7.55
CA SER A 38 4.41 2.79 6.09
C SER A 38 3.44 1.71 5.64
N MET A 39 3.37 0.60 6.38
CA MET A 39 2.43 -0.49 6.06
C MET A 39 0.98 -0.04 6.22
N ASN A 40 0.69 0.77 7.23
CA ASN A 40 -0.64 1.35 7.40
C ASN A 40 -0.99 2.30 6.25
N GLU A 41 -0.02 3.09 5.79
CA GLU A 41 -0.20 3.97 4.63
C GLU A 41 -0.45 3.17 3.36
N ILE A 42 0.27 2.06 3.16
CA ILE A 42 0.05 1.15 2.03
C ILE A 42 -1.34 0.55 2.09
N ASN A 43 -1.77 0.14 3.28
CA ASN A 43 -3.11 -0.42 3.47
C ASN A 43 -4.19 0.61 3.11
N ASP A 44 -4.02 1.86 3.55
CA ASP A 44 -4.94 2.94 3.21
C ASP A 44 -4.96 3.22 1.71
N ALA A 45 -3.77 3.24 1.08
CA ALA A 45 -3.65 3.43 -0.37
C ALA A 45 -4.32 2.28 -1.13
N SER A 46 -4.20 1.05 -0.64
CA SER A 46 -4.85 -0.12 -1.23
C SER A 46 -6.37 0.00 -1.18
N HIS A 47 -6.92 0.49 -0.07
CA HIS A 47 -8.36 0.74 0.04
C HIS A 47 -8.82 1.82 -0.94
N GLU A 48 -8.01 2.86 -1.13
CA GLU A 48 -8.32 3.89 -2.11
C GLU A 48 -8.30 3.33 -3.54
N ILE A 49 -7.33 2.46 -3.84
CA ILE A 49 -7.24 1.79 -5.14
C ILE A 49 -8.47 0.91 -5.37
N ASP A 50 -8.92 0.19 -4.34
CA ASP A 50 -10.13 -0.63 -4.44
C ASP A 50 -11.35 0.23 -4.79
N LYS A 51 -11.47 1.40 -4.21
CA LYS A 51 -12.54 2.35 -4.52
C LYS A 51 -12.44 2.82 -5.97
N ILE A 52 -11.23 3.11 -6.44
CA ILE A 52 -11.00 3.54 -7.82
C ILE A 52 -11.38 2.42 -8.79
N ILE A 53 -10.99 1.18 -8.49
CA ILE A 53 -11.34 0.02 -9.31
C ILE A 53 -12.85 -0.16 -9.37
N ALA A 54 -13.53 -0.02 -8.25
CA ALA A 54 -15.00 -0.10 -8.21
C ALA A 54 -15.63 0.97 -9.08
N THR A 55 -15.09 2.20 -9.04
CA THR A 55 -15.55 3.31 -9.87
C THR A 55 -15.31 3.03 -11.36
N ILE A 56 -14.13 2.50 -11.69
CA ILE A 56 -13.79 2.13 -13.07
C ILE A 56 -14.74 1.06 -13.59
N ASN A 57 -15.03 0.05 -12.78
CA ASN A 57 -15.98 -1.01 -13.13
C ASN A 57 -17.38 -0.46 -13.34
N GLU A 58 -17.80 0.49 -12.52
CA GLU A 58 -19.07 1.16 -12.67
C GLU A 58 -19.11 1.97 -13.97
N ILE A 59 -18.07 2.72 -14.28
CA ILE A 59 -17.96 3.49 -15.52
C ILE A 59 -17.97 2.55 -16.73
N ALA A 60 -17.20 1.45 -16.67
CA ALA A 60 -17.19 0.45 -17.73
C ALA A 60 -18.57 -0.15 -17.97
N SER A 61 -19.29 -0.44 -16.90
CA SER A 61 -20.66 -0.95 -16.96
C SER A 61 -21.61 0.09 -17.59
N GLN A 62 -21.50 1.34 -17.18
CA GLN A 62 -22.29 2.44 -17.75
C GLN A 62 -21.96 2.66 -19.22
N THR A 63 -20.69 2.59 -19.58
CA THR A 63 -20.25 2.73 -20.97
C THR A 63 -20.79 1.59 -21.82
N ASN A 64 -20.78 0.38 -21.28
CA ASN A 64 -21.34 -0.79 -21.94
C ASN A 64 -22.85 -0.62 -22.19
N LEU A 65 -23.57 -0.14 -21.18
CA LEU A 65 -24.99 0.14 -21.30
C LEU A 65 -25.27 1.24 -22.30
N LEU A 66 -24.45 2.29 -22.32
CA LEU A 66 -24.57 3.39 -23.28
C LEU A 66 -24.31 2.89 -24.71
N ALA A 67 -23.29 2.05 -24.88
CA ALA A 67 -22.99 1.47 -26.18
C ALA A 67 -24.11 0.55 -26.65
N LEU A 68 -24.67 -0.24 -25.74
CA LEU A 68 -25.80 -1.11 -26.03
C LEU A 68 -27.04 -0.28 -26.37
N ASN A 69 -27.33 0.74 -25.57
CA ASN A 69 -28.45 1.65 -25.80
C ASN A 69 -28.30 2.39 -27.12
N ALA A 70 -27.09 2.83 -27.46
CA ALA A 70 -26.85 3.47 -28.76
C ALA A 70 -27.08 2.51 -29.91
N SER A 71 -26.68 1.25 -29.77
CA SER A 71 -26.95 0.19 -30.73
C SER A 71 -28.46 -0.04 -30.91
N ILE A 72 -29.16 -0.12 -29.79
CA ILE A 72 -30.63 -0.29 -29.77
C ILE A 72 -31.31 0.93 -30.39
N GLU A 73 -30.82 2.12 -30.06
CA GLU A 73 -31.38 3.39 -30.58
C GLU A 73 -31.23 3.47 -32.10
N LEU A 74 -30.17 2.94 -32.65
CA LEU A 74 -29.99 2.87 -34.11
C LEU A 74 -30.97 1.93 -34.78
N GLN A 75 -31.46 0.92 -34.10
CA GLN A 75 -32.44 -0.03 -34.59
C GLN A 75 -33.87 0.35 -34.21
N GLU A 76 -34.08 0.82 -33.01
CA GLU A 76 -35.37 1.11 -32.41
C GLU A 76 -36.17 2.17 -33.18
N PRO A 77 -35.59 3.30 -33.61
CA PRO A 77 -36.35 4.28 -34.37
C PRO A 77 -36.96 3.71 -35.64
N VAL A 78 -36.24 2.83 -36.32
CA VAL A 78 -36.76 2.17 -37.50
C VAL A 78 -37.88 1.20 -37.15
N ARG A 79 -37.76 0.49 -36.06
CA ARG A 79 -38.82 -0.39 -35.54
C ARG A 79 -40.04 0.35 -35.13
N GLN A 80 -39.88 1.46 -34.41
CA GLN A 80 -40.98 2.29 -33.95
C GLN A 80 -41.73 2.90 -35.10
N GLU A 81 -41.05 3.36 -36.10
CA GLU A 81 -41.67 3.86 -37.30
C GLU A 81 -42.52 2.79 -37.98
N LYS A 82 -41.98 1.57 -38.09
CA LYS A 82 -42.72 0.45 -38.68
C LYS A 82 -43.92 0.07 -37.85
N VAL A 83 -43.81 0.11 -36.52
CA VAL A 83 -44.91 -0.22 -35.61
C VAL A 83 -45.98 0.88 -35.62
N SER A 84 -45.56 2.12 -35.72
CA SER A 84 -46.47 3.27 -35.78
C SER A 84 -47.27 3.33 -37.06
N GLN A 85 -46.68 2.78 -38.10
CA GLN A 85 -47.36 2.73 -39.39
C GLN A 85 -48.32 1.55 -39.44
#